data_0b0d046f91f6141363c30f758bc05647
#
_entry.id   0b0d046f91f6141363c30f758bc05647
#
_cell.length_a   1.000
_cell.length_b   1.000
_cell.length_c   1.000
_cell.angle_alpha   90.00
_cell.angle_beta   90.00
_cell.angle_gamma   90.00
#
_symmetry.space_group_name_H-M   'P 1'
#
loop_
_entity.id
_entity.type
_entity.pdbx_description
1 polymer ?
#
loop_
_entity_poly.entity_id
_entity_poly.type
_entity_poly.pdbx_seq_one_letter_code
_entity_poly.pdbx_strand_id
1 'polypeptide(L)'
;MTSPRISVVVAFFNNADDLADCLDSIAAQSYPDLEVIMVDDGSTDHSAGIARTKAAADPRFILVQPPEHGGPGGARNRGIEHARGEYLAFVDGDDVLPANAYELLLHTLERSGSDFVSGAVNRIGPKGITPSALHQLAIKGRRTGTHITKTPRLLYDVSVWNKLFRRSFWDAHQLVYPEGVVWEDLRLMARAHVLAKAVDVIPDVIYYWRERAQGTLSITQSRTSIANLRDRMTALDEIDSFIAAHSTASLLRAHQRKALKNDLWLYVQDLHKVTEAYRDEFAERVNGYLDNVSRRVLRSLPATHKLAYYLVRIRATPQLAELAAWLVEQPVRQVPVVRHRGRLRADLPFRTDSPVRVPGKVFRPHWRDLDPIVWVDDIGWERDRLVVTGRANVPSIDIPRRRNTTKIVV
;
A
#
# COMPACT_ATOMS: atom_id res chain seq x y z
N MET A 1 -1.28 38.00 -13.65
CA MET A 1 -2.18 36.95 -13.10
C MET A 1 -1.54 36.46 -11.85
N THR A 2 -2.27 36.32 -10.76
CA THR A 2 -1.78 35.71 -9.51
C THR A 2 -1.51 34.23 -9.79
N SER A 3 -0.42 33.67 -9.22
CA SER A 3 -0.15 32.24 -9.33
C SER A 3 -1.30 31.46 -8.68
N PRO A 4 -1.75 30.34 -9.27
CA PRO A 4 -2.78 29.48 -8.65
C PRO A 4 -2.28 28.93 -7.33
N ARG A 5 -3.20 28.60 -6.42
CA ARG A 5 -2.82 28.00 -5.13
C ARG A 5 -2.43 26.53 -5.27
N ILE A 6 -3.15 25.76 -6.09
CA ILE A 6 -2.94 24.32 -6.26
C ILE A 6 -2.63 24.03 -7.72
N SER A 7 -1.54 23.32 -8.00
CA SER A 7 -1.29 22.66 -9.27
C SER A 7 -1.66 21.19 -9.17
N VAL A 8 -2.56 20.76 -10.03
CA VAL A 8 -3.00 19.38 -10.16
C VAL A 8 -2.35 18.77 -11.39
N VAL A 9 -1.48 17.80 -11.21
CA VAL A 9 -0.85 17.04 -12.31
C VAL A 9 -1.67 15.80 -12.60
N VAL A 10 -2.22 15.71 -13.81
CA VAL A 10 -2.98 14.57 -14.31
C VAL A 10 -2.14 13.82 -15.33
N ALA A 11 -1.57 12.68 -14.97
CA ALA A 11 -0.86 11.81 -15.89
C ALA A 11 -1.82 10.80 -16.51
N PHE A 12 -1.81 10.66 -17.84
CA PHE A 12 -2.67 9.71 -18.52
C PHE A 12 -2.00 9.08 -19.76
N PHE A 13 -2.39 7.84 -20.04
CA PHE A 13 -1.98 7.07 -21.21
C PHE A 13 -3.08 6.08 -21.57
N ASN A 14 -3.69 6.23 -22.75
CA ASN A 14 -4.78 5.38 -23.24
C ASN A 14 -5.94 5.23 -22.21
N ASN A 15 -6.47 6.36 -21.75
CA ASN A 15 -7.56 6.46 -20.78
C ASN A 15 -8.85 7.04 -21.38
N ALA A 16 -9.10 6.88 -22.70
CA ALA A 16 -10.23 7.50 -23.38
C ALA A 16 -11.60 7.24 -22.71
N ASP A 17 -11.79 6.08 -22.11
CA ASP A 17 -13.06 5.71 -21.49
C ASP A 17 -13.32 6.46 -20.16
N ASP A 18 -12.29 6.86 -19.43
CA ASP A 18 -12.39 7.38 -18.06
C ASP A 18 -11.95 8.84 -17.93
N LEU A 19 -11.11 9.35 -18.86
CA LEU A 19 -10.45 10.64 -18.74
C LEU A 19 -11.43 11.83 -18.65
N ALA A 20 -12.55 11.77 -19.36
CA ALA A 20 -13.55 12.84 -19.30
C ALA A 20 -14.12 12.98 -17.88
N ASP A 21 -14.52 11.88 -17.25
CA ASP A 21 -15.02 11.85 -15.88
C ASP A 21 -13.97 12.36 -14.88
N CYS A 22 -12.71 11.97 -15.07
CA CYS A 22 -11.58 12.43 -14.28
C CYS A 22 -11.47 13.96 -14.31
N LEU A 23 -11.35 14.52 -15.51
CA LEU A 23 -11.19 15.96 -15.71
C LEU A 23 -12.41 16.77 -15.24
N ASP A 24 -13.61 16.23 -15.40
CA ASP A 24 -14.85 16.86 -14.92
C ASP A 24 -14.91 16.85 -13.38
N SER A 25 -14.44 15.81 -12.73
CA SER A 25 -14.37 15.75 -11.27
C SER A 25 -13.40 16.79 -10.68
N ILE A 26 -12.31 17.10 -11.41
CA ILE A 26 -11.37 18.16 -11.01
C ILE A 26 -11.95 19.55 -11.31
N ALA A 27 -12.62 19.72 -12.43
CA ALA A 27 -13.27 20.98 -12.78
C ALA A 27 -14.36 21.38 -11.77
N ALA A 28 -15.06 20.39 -11.20
CA ALA A 28 -16.15 20.54 -10.25
C ALA A 28 -15.69 20.69 -8.79
N GLN A 29 -14.39 20.83 -8.53
CA GLN A 29 -13.91 21.01 -7.15
C GLN A 29 -14.47 22.32 -6.54
N SER A 30 -14.89 22.24 -5.25
CA SER A 30 -15.39 23.39 -4.50
C SER A 30 -14.34 24.49 -4.30
N TYR A 31 -13.07 24.12 -4.33
CA TYR A 31 -11.94 25.05 -4.32
C TYR A 31 -11.54 25.45 -5.74
N PRO A 32 -11.79 26.71 -6.18
CA PRO A 32 -11.65 27.09 -7.60
C PRO A 32 -10.25 27.53 -8.02
N ASP A 33 -9.40 27.97 -7.07
CA ASP A 33 -8.07 28.53 -7.37
C ASP A 33 -7.04 27.41 -7.59
N LEU A 34 -7.17 26.76 -8.74
CA LEU A 34 -6.32 25.65 -9.18
C LEU A 34 -5.98 25.76 -10.67
N GLU A 35 -4.85 25.19 -11.05
CA GLU A 35 -4.48 24.85 -12.42
C GLU A 35 -4.37 23.35 -12.57
N VAL A 36 -4.63 22.85 -13.77
CA VAL A 36 -4.57 21.40 -14.08
C VAL A 36 -3.61 21.18 -15.23
N ILE A 37 -2.52 20.51 -14.95
CA ILE A 37 -1.53 20.14 -15.96
C ILE A 37 -1.81 18.69 -16.39
N MET A 38 -2.43 18.54 -17.55
CA MET A 38 -2.75 17.26 -18.17
C MET A 38 -1.55 16.80 -18.99
N VAL A 39 -0.92 15.69 -18.62
CA VAL A 39 0.24 15.14 -19.29
C VAL A 39 -0.14 13.87 -20.04
N ASP A 40 -0.16 13.95 -21.36
CA ASP A 40 -0.41 12.82 -22.26
C ASP A 40 0.91 12.11 -22.55
N ASP A 41 1.09 10.95 -21.96
CA ASP A 41 2.32 10.16 -22.10
C ASP A 41 2.38 9.35 -23.42
N GLY A 42 1.89 9.94 -24.52
CA GLY A 42 1.93 9.33 -25.85
C GLY A 42 0.74 8.44 -26.18
N SER A 43 -0.48 8.81 -25.75
CA SER A 43 -1.70 8.04 -26.04
C SER A 43 -1.93 7.84 -27.54
N THR A 44 -2.39 6.64 -27.89
CA THR A 44 -2.75 6.22 -29.25
C THR A 44 -4.25 6.12 -29.48
N ASP A 45 -5.04 6.32 -28.43
CA ASP A 45 -6.51 6.36 -28.45
C ASP A 45 -7.04 7.81 -28.51
N HIS A 46 -8.31 8.01 -28.16
CA HIS A 46 -8.95 9.33 -28.17
C HIS A 46 -8.60 10.22 -26.95
N SER A 47 -7.77 9.78 -26.01
CA SER A 47 -7.43 10.52 -24.78
C SER A 47 -6.90 11.92 -25.05
N ALA A 48 -5.95 12.06 -25.99
CA ALA A 48 -5.40 13.37 -26.38
C ALA A 48 -6.46 14.34 -26.93
N GLY A 49 -7.48 13.80 -27.63
CA GLY A 49 -8.62 14.58 -28.13
C GLY A 49 -9.49 15.13 -27.01
N ILE A 50 -9.81 14.29 -26.02
CA ILE A 50 -10.57 14.67 -24.82
C ILE A 50 -9.84 15.77 -24.05
N ALA A 51 -8.54 15.62 -23.82
CA ALA A 51 -7.73 16.61 -23.09
C ALA A 51 -7.66 17.96 -23.85
N ARG A 52 -7.51 17.94 -25.18
CA ARG A 52 -7.56 19.17 -26.00
C ARG A 52 -8.90 19.90 -25.92
N THR A 53 -10.00 19.14 -25.98
CA THR A 53 -11.34 19.71 -25.83
C THR A 53 -11.51 20.37 -24.46
N LYS A 54 -11.04 19.72 -23.38
CA LYS A 54 -11.10 20.28 -22.03
C LYS A 54 -10.27 21.55 -21.90
N ALA A 55 -9.04 21.57 -22.42
CA ALA A 55 -8.16 22.75 -22.40
C ALA A 55 -8.77 23.93 -23.17
N ALA A 56 -9.48 23.66 -24.26
CA ALA A 56 -10.15 24.71 -25.03
C ALA A 56 -11.39 25.28 -24.29
N ALA A 57 -12.05 24.49 -23.48
CA ALA A 57 -13.27 24.89 -22.76
C ALA A 57 -12.99 25.56 -21.40
N ASP A 58 -11.89 25.23 -20.73
CA ASP A 58 -11.57 25.74 -19.39
C ASP A 58 -10.09 26.15 -19.31
N PRO A 59 -9.78 27.46 -19.17
CA PRO A 59 -8.40 27.97 -19.18
C PRO A 59 -7.54 27.50 -18.01
N ARG A 60 -8.12 26.88 -17.00
CA ARG A 60 -7.35 26.26 -15.91
C ARG A 60 -6.62 24.99 -16.35
N PHE A 61 -7.06 24.36 -17.45
CA PHE A 61 -6.52 23.09 -17.95
C PHE A 61 -5.49 23.33 -19.04
N ILE A 62 -4.29 22.81 -18.85
CA ILE A 62 -3.13 22.94 -19.74
C ILE A 62 -2.73 21.55 -20.21
N LEU A 63 -2.70 21.31 -21.52
CA LEU A 63 -2.22 20.04 -22.08
C LEU A 63 -0.73 20.11 -22.38
N VAL A 64 0.00 19.14 -21.87
CA VAL A 64 1.43 18.90 -22.12
C VAL A 64 1.57 17.53 -22.81
N GLN A 65 2.26 17.52 -23.96
CA GLN A 65 2.54 16.31 -24.73
C GLN A 65 4.05 16.18 -24.91
N PRO A 66 4.73 15.41 -24.03
CA PRO A 66 6.17 15.17 -24.16
C PRO A 66 6.49 14.42 -25.46
N PRO A 67 7.67 14.63 -26.06
CA PRO A 67 8.06 13.95 -27.30
C PRO A 67 8.33 12.44 -27.10
N GLU A 68 8.60 12.03 -25.88
CA GLU A 68 8.96 10.65 -25.54
C GLU A 68 8.05 10.12 -24.44
N HIS A 69 7.69 8.83 -24.52
CA HIS A 69 6.96 8.12 -23.49
C HIS A 69 7.86 7.88 -22.27
N GLY A 70 7.51 8.49 -21.15
CA GLY A 70 8.30 8.46 -19.90
C GLY A 70 7.75 7.52 -18.82
N GLY A 71 6.61 6.90 -19.07
CA GLY A 71 5.83 6.18 -18.06
C GLY A 71 5.21 7.12 -17.02
N PRO A 72 4.48 6.57 -16.04
CA PRO A 72 3.74 7.39 -15.04
C PRO A 72 4.63 8.38 -14.30
N GLY A 73 5.84 7.94 -13.91
CA GLY A 73 6.82 8.79 -13.21
C GLY A 73 7.32 9.94 -14.09
N GLY A 74 7.71 9.65 -15.33
CA GLY A 74 8.15 10.65 -16.29
C GLY A 74 7.07 11.67 -16.61
N ALA A 75 5.84 11.20 -16.85
CA ALA A 75 4.69 12.08 -17.08
C ALA A 75 4.44 13.04 -15.92
N ARG A 76 4.48 12.53 -14.65
CA ARG A 76 4.32 13.37 -13.47
C ARG A 76 5.47 14.37 -13.30
N ASN A 77 6.73 13.99 -13.59
CA ASN A 77 7.86 14.92 -13.57
C ASN A 77 7.65 16.08 -14.57
N ARG A 78 7.22 15.77 -15.79
CA ARG A 78 6.91 16.81 -16.81
C ARG A 78 5.78 17.73 -16.34
N GLY A 79 4.76 17.19 -15.70
CA GLY A 79 3.69 18.00 -15.11
C GLY A 79 4.19 18.95 -14.03
N ILE A 80 5.09 18.49 -13.16
CA ILE A 80 5.69 19.29 -12.07
C ILE A 80 6.51 20.47 -12.64
N GLU A 81 7.23 20.27 -13.75
CA GLU A 81 7.99 21.34 -14.42
C GLU A 81 7.10 22.53 -14.87
N HIS A 82 5.84 22.26 -15.20
CA HIS A 82 4.85 23.26 -15.63
C HIS A 82 4.03 23.82 -14.46
N ALA A 83 4.07 23.19 -13.28
CA ALA A 83 3.31 23.59 -12.11
C ALA A 83 3.82 24.92 -11.53
N ARG A 84 2.88 25.82 -11.14
CA ARG A 84 3.19 27.14 -10.57
C ARG A 84 2.57 27.34 -9.19
N GLY A 85 1.72 26.39 -8.76
CA GLY A 85 1.00 26.45 -7.50
C GLY A 85 1.88 26.32 -6.27
N GLU A 86 1.42 26.87 -5.17
CA GLU A 86 2.03 26.73 -3.84
C GLU A 86 1.92 25.30 -3.32
N TYR A 87 0.92 24.57 -3.80
CA TYR A 87 0.67 23.18 -3.46
C TYR A 87 0.64 22.31 -4.72
N LEU A 88 1.07 21.05 -4.57
CA LEU A 88 1.07 20.03 -5.62
C LEU A 88 0.11 18.91 -5.26
N ALA A 89 -0.71 18.50 -6.22
CA ALA A 89 -1.56 17.31 -6.18
C ALA A 89 -1.37 16.48 -7.45
N PHE A 90 -1.66 15.19 -7.37
CA PHE A 90 -1.54 14.25 -8.48
C PHE A 90 -2.85 13.48 -8.64
N VAL A 91 -3.19 13.17 -9.89
CA VAL A 91 -4.38 12.38 -10.23
C VAL A 91 -4.03 11.46 -11.39
N ASP A 92 -4.46 10.21 -11.32
CA ASP A 92 -4.37 9.29 -12.44
C ASP A 92 -5.58 9.47 -13.36
N GLY A 93 -5.37 9.43 -14.69
CA GLY A 93 -6.38 9.82 -15.68
C GLY A 93 -7.62 8.91 -15.75
N ASP A 94 -7.66 7.80 -15.00
CA ASP A 94 -8.79 6.88 -14.89
C ASP A 94 -9.56 7.00 -13.56
N ASP A 95 -9.17 7.92 -12.68
CA ASP A 95 -9.74 8.08 -11.35
C ASP A 95 -10.61 9.35 -11.21
N VAL A 96 -11.36 9.47 -10.13
CA VAL A 96 -12.22 10.64 -9.87
C VAL A 96 -12.10 11.14 -8.43
N LEU A 97 -12.40 12.42 -8.22
CA LEU A 97 -12.31 13.08 -6.93
C LEU A 97 -13.69 13.43 -6.37
N PRO A 98 -13.90 13.33 -5.03
CA PRO A 98 -15.04 14.02 -4.38
C PRO A 98 -14.96 15.53 -4.60
N ALA A 99 -16.10 16.20 -4.72
CA ALA A 99 -16.17 17.63 -5.05
C ALA A 99 -15.44 18.56 -4.06
N ASN A 100 -15.27 18.15 -2.81
CA ASN A 100 -14.62 18.94 -1.75
C ASN A 100 -13.22 18.45 -1.37
N ALA A 101 -12.58 17.62 -2.19
CA ALA A 101 -11.31 16.98 -1.85
C ALA A 101 -10.20 18.01 -1.56
N TYR A 102 -9.97 18.93 -2.49
CA TYR A 102 -8.89 19.92 -2.33
C TYR A 102 -9.16 20.95 -1.26
N GLU A 103 -10.41 21.35 -1.04
CA GLU A 103 -10.80 22.23 0.05
C GLU A 103 -10.46 21.61 1.43
N LEU A 104 -10.80 20.33 1.64
CA LEU A 104 -10.50 19.61 2.87
C LEU A 104 -8.98 19.45 3.09
N LEU A 105 -8.26 19.09 2.05
CA LEU A 105 -6.80 18.89 2.13
C LEU A 105 -6.09 20.22 2.40
N LEU A 106 -6.43 21.27 1.65
CA LEU A 106 -5.82 22.59 1.80
C LEU A 106 -6.09 23.19 3.19
N HIS A 107 -7.35 23.20 3.62
CA HIS A 107 -7.71 23.68 4.94
C HIS A 107 -6.95 22.94 6.07
N THR A 108 -6.76 21.63 5.92
CA THR A 108 -6.00 20.83 6.89
C THR A 108 -4.55 21.29 6.95
N LEU A 109 -3.88 21.45 5.79
CA LEU A 109 -2.48 21.87 5.71
C LEU A 109 -2.26 23.29 6.20
N GLU A 110 -3.14 24.22 5.86
CA GLU A 110 -3.00 25.62 6.30
C GLU A 110 -3.08 25.76 7.82
N ARG A 111 -3.93 24.97 8.47
CA ARG A 111 -4.07 24.98 9.92
C ARG A 111 -2.92 24.31 10.67
N SER A 112 -2.34 23.27 10.12
CA SER A 112 -1.31 22.47 10.81
C SER A 112 0.11 22.95 10.54
N GLY A 113 0.36 23.52 9.36
CA GLY A 113 1.70 23.80 8.87
C GLY A 113 2.50 22.55 8.47
N SER A 114 1.86 21.38 8.36
CA SER A 114 2.50 20.12 7.93
C SER A 114 3.01 20.20 6.48
N ASP A 115 3.96 19.36 6.12
CA ASP A 115 4.58 19.34 4.78
C ASP A 115 3.64 18.76 3.73
N PHE A 116 2.83 17.78 4.11
CA PHE A 116 1.74 17.26 3.28
C PHE A 116 0.64 16.61 4.11
N VAL A 117 -0.51 16.38 3.48
CA VAL A 117 -1.66 15.70 4.06
C VAL A 117 -2.07 14.52 3.18
N SER A 118 -2.49 13.42 3.81
CA SER A 118 -3.07 12.23 3.16
C SER A 118 -4.52 12.06 3.58
N GLY A 119 -5.39 11.75 2.62
CA GLY A 119 -6.79 11.45 2.88
C GLY A 119 -7.18 10.02 2.52
N ALA A 120 -8.36 9.60 2.99
CA ALA A 120 -8.86 8.25 2.74
C ALA A 120 -9.26 8.04 1.27
N VAL A 121 -9.25 6.79 0.86
CA VAL A 121 -9.50 6.35 -0.52
C VAL A 121 -10.59 5.30 -0.53
N ASN A 122 -11.56 5.46 -1.41
CA ASN A 122 -12.50 4.41 -1.77
C ASN A 122 -12.18 3.87 -3.18
N ARG A 123 -12.63 2.65 -3.45
CA ARG A 123 -12.60 2.03 -4.76
C ARG A 123 -13.96 2.15 -5.42
N ILE A 124 -13.97 2.41 -6.72
CA ILE A 124 -15.15 2.28 -7.58
C ILE A 124 -14.95 1.05 -8.45
N GLY A 125 -15.88 0.11 -8.38
CA GLY A 125 -15.82 -1.12 -9.16
C GLY A 125 -17.20 -1.72 -9.38
N PRO A 126 -17.30 -2.92 -9.98
CA PRO A 126 -18.58 -3.59 -10.27
C PRO A 126 -19.48 -3.81 -9.06
N LYS A 127 -18.90 -3.82 -7.86
CA LYS A 127 -19.61 -3.96 -6.57
C LYS A 127 -20.04 -2.62 -5.96
N GLY A 128 -19.92 -1.52 -6.70
CA GLY A 128 -20.14 -0.17 -6.21
C GLY A 128 -18.92 0.42 -5.51
N ILE A 129 -19.15 1.39 -4.62
CA ILE A 129 -18.11 2.11 -3.89
C ILE A 129 -17.78 1.34 -2.61
N THR A 130 -16.51 1.00 -2.44
CA THR A 130 -16.01 0.28 -1.26
C THR A 130 -14.73 0.92 -0.73
N PRO A 131 -14.48 0.90 0.59
CA PRO A 131 -13.21 1.42 1.13
C PRO A 131 -12.00 0.63 0.62
N SER A 132 -10.93 1.34 0.28
CA SER A 132 -9.68 0.69 -0.15
C SER A 132 -8.98 0.02 1.03
N ALA A 133 -8.90 -1.31 1.01
CA ALA A 133 -8.29 -2.10 2.07
C ALA A 133 -6.81 -1.71 2.32
N LEU A 134 -6.07 -1.35 1.27
CA LEU A 134 -4.69 -0.90 1.39
C LEU A 134 -4.60 0.39 2.21
N HIS A 135 -5.39 1.41 1.85
CA HIS A 135 -5.36 2.71 2.49
C HIS A 135 -5.93 2.67 3.91
N GLN A 136 -6.86 1.76 4.20
CA GLN A 136 -7.34 1.51 5.58
C GLN A 136 -6.22 1.01 6.52
N LEU A 137 -5.16 0.40 6.00
CA LEU A 137 -4.01 0.03 6.83
C LEU A 137 -3.23 1.27 7.30
N ALA A 138 -3.14 2.30 6.47
CA ALA A 138 -2.45 3.55 6.77
C ALA A 138 -3.33 4.53 7.55
N ILE A 139 -4.55 4.76 7.06
CA ILE A 139 -5.45 5.83 7.50
C ILE A 139 -6.45 5.28 8.52
N LYS A 140 -6.12 5.42 9.80
CA LYS A 140 -6.98 5.06 10.94
C LYS A 140 -7.26 6.28 11.82
N GLY A 141 -8.28 7.04 11.43
CA GLY A 141 -8.66 8.26 12.13
C GLY A 141 -7.73 9.45 11.84
N ARG A 142 -8.14 10.63 12.30
CA ARG A 142 -7.45 11.90 12.07
C ARG A 142 -6.15 11.98 12.90
N ARG A 143 -5.10 12.49 12.27
CA ARG A 143 -3.82 12.81 12.92
C ARG A 143 -3.29 14.10 12.35
N THR A 144 -2.89 15.00 13.22
CA THR A 144 -2.30 16.30 12.87
C THR A 144 -0.84 16.31 13.30
N GLY A 145 0.05 16.76 12.43
CA GLY A 145 1.47 16.94 12.73
C GLY A 145 2.18 15.65 13.15
N THR A 146 1.80 14.49 12.59
CA THR A 146 2.47 13.22 12.88
C THR A 146 3.71 13.04 12.01
N HIS A 147 4.50 12.00 12.31
CA HIS A 147 5.65 11.61 11.51
C HIS A 147 5.69 10.07 11.38
N ILE A 148 6.28 9.56 10.31
CA ILE A 148 6.34 8.12 10.03
C ILE A 148 7.00 7.31 11.15
N THR A 149 7.96 7.88 11.88
CA THR A 149 8.57 7.21 13.04
C THR A 149 7.63 7.06 14.23
N LYS A 150 6.66 7.97 14.39
CA LYS A 150 5.61 7.91 15.42
C LYS A 150 4.42 7.07 14.94
N THR A 151 4.17 7.06 13.63
CA THR A 151 3.05 6.37 12.99
C THR A 151 3.55 5.46 11.85
N PRO A 152 4.25 4.34 12.14
CA PRO A 152 4.86 3.48 11.12
C PRO A 152 3.86 2.84 10.13
N ARG A 153 2.55 2.91 10.42
CA ARG A 153 1.52 2.48 9.46
C ARG A 153 1.50 3.34 8.18
N LEU A 154 2.06 4.55 8.19
CA LEU A 154 2.22 5.38 7.00
C LEU A 154 3.13 4.74 5.94
N LEU A 155 3.89 3.70 6.27
CA LEU A 155 4.55 2.84 5.29
C LEU A 155 3.59 2.17 4.30
N TYR A 156 2.30 2.06 4.63
CA TYR A 156 1.27 1.54 3.74
C TYR A 156 0.62 2.62 2.86
N ASP A 157 0.92 3.90 3.12
CA ASP A 157 0.42 5.05 2.37
C ASP A 157 1.37 5.39 1.21
N VAL A 158 1.41 4.48 0.25
CA VAL A 158 2.39 4.48 -0.84
C VAL A 158 1.95 5.23 -2.09
N SER A 159 0.69 5.61 -2.17
CA SER A 159 0.13 6.34 -3.32
C SER A 159 0.43 7.82 -3.19
N VAL A 160 0.67 8.50 -4.30
CA VAL A 160 0.91 9.95 -4.33
C VAL A 160 -0.39 10.74 -4.49
N TRP A 161 -1.36 10.17 -5.17
CA TRP A 161 -2.58 10.83 -5.64
C TRP A 161 -3.65 11.08 -4.55
N ASN A 162 -3.56 10.47 -3.38
CA ASN A 162 -4.43 10.77 -2.23
C ASN A 162 -3.85 11.85 -1.31
N LYS A 163 -3.07 12.80 -1.86
CA LYS A 163 -2.31 13.76 -1.07
C LYS A 163 -2.33 15.17 -1.66
N LEU A 164 -2.05 16.14 -0.78
CA LEU A 164 -1.69 17.48 -1.15
C LEU A 164 -0.36 17.83 -0.49
N PHE A 165 0.62 18.26 -1.26
CA PHE A 165 1.97 18.57 -0.82
C PHE A 165 2.21 20.08 -0.85
N ARG A 166 2.94 20.62 0.14
CA ARG A 166 3.54 21.94 0.00
C ARG A 166 4.63 21.88 -1.06
N ARG A 167 4.58 22.79 -2.03
CA ARG A 167 5.62 22.85 -3.06
C ARG A 167 6.99 23.13 -2.47
N SER A 168 7.08 24.01 -1.47
CA SER A 168 8.32 24.30 -0.76
C SER A 168 8.99 23.07 -0.13
N PHE A 169 8.20 22.12 0.38
CA PHE A 169 8.71 20.84 0.86
C PHE A 169 9.22 19.98 -0.30
N TRP A 170 8.45 19.88 -1.38
CA TRP A 170 8.81 19.11 -2.57
C TRP A 170 10.14 19.57 -3.17
N ASP A 171 10.27 20.88 -3.38
CA ASP A 171 11.44 21.50 -3.99
C ASP A 171 12.68 21.43 -3.07
N ALA A 172 12.50 21.71 -1.77
CA ALA A 172 13.60 21.66 -0.80
C ALA A 172 14.25 20.27 -0.67
N HIS A 173 13.47 19.22 -0.88
CA HIS A 173 13.95 17.83 -0.81
C HIS A 173 14.20 17.22 -2.20
N GLN A 174 14.07 18.01 -3.26
CA GLN A 174 14.29 17.57 -4.64
C GLN A 174 13.55 16.25 -4.92
N LEU A 175 12.25 16.20 -4.56
CA LEU A 175 11.44 15.03 -4.80
C LEU A 175 11.16 14.89 -6.29
N VAL A 176 11.67 13.81 -6.88
CA VAL A 176 11.55 13.50 -8.30
C VAL A 176 11.15 12.04 -8.44
N TYR A 177 10.26 11.76 -9.35
CA TYR A 177 9.90 10.37 -9.66
C TYR A 177 11.05 9.69 -10.39
N PRO A 178 11.44 8.47 -10.02
CA PRO A 178 12.32 7.66 -10.84
C PRO A 178 11.59 7.32 -12.15
N GLU A 179 12.28 7.48 -13.27
CA GLU A 179 11.77 7.21 -14.61
C GLU A 179 12.13 5.80 -15.08
N GLY A 180 11.33 5.22 -15.98
CA GLY A 180 11.59 3.90 -16.55
C GLY A 180 11.43 2.73 -15.58
N VAL A 181 10.78 2.94 -14.43
CA VAL A 181 10.53 1.94 -13.40
C VAL A 181 9.02 1.75 -13.16
N VAL A 182 8.66 0.60 -12.60
CA VAL A 182 7.26 0.20 -12.41
C VAL A 182 6.70 0.65 -11.04
N TRP A 183 7.57 0.75 -10.03
CA TRP A 183 7.20 1.06 -8.65
C TRP A 183 7.74 2.43 -8.21
N GLU A 184 7.48 3.46 -9.02
CA GLU A 184 7.95 4.83 -8.84
C GLU A 184 7.38 5.48 -7.58
N ASP A 185 6.07 5.36 -7.36
CA ASP A 185 5.36 5.93 -6.20
C ASP A 185 5.91 5.38 -4.88
N LEU A 186 6.22 4.08 -4.83
CA LEU A 186 6.72 3.42 -3.64
C LEU A 186 8.03 4.05 -3.15
N ARG A 187 8.96 4.30 -4.09
CA ARG A 187 10.27 4.92 -3.83
C ARG A 187 10.10 6.36 -3.38
N LEU A 188 9.31 7.12 -4.13
CA LEU A 188 9.06 8.53 -3.86
C LEU A 188 8.39 8.74 -2.51
N MET A 189 7.32 8.01 -2.23
CA MET A 189 6.56 8.17 -0.99
C MET A 189 7.32 7.74 0.25
N ALA A 190 8.16 6.70 0.16
CA ALA A 190 9.04 6.35 1.25
C ALA A 190 10.01 7.51 1.61
N ARG A 191 10.59 8.17 0.58
CA ARG A 191 11.45 9.35 0.77
C ARG A 191 10.66 10.52 1.36
N ALA A 192 9.50 10.85 0.79
CA ALA A 192 8.65 11.93 1.26
C ALA A 192 8.26 11.77 2.73
N HIS A 193 7.81 10.58 3.14
CA HIS A 193 7.44 10.31 4.53
C HIS A 193 8.61 10.36 5.51
N VAL A 194 9.82 9.99 5.09
CA VAL A 194 11.03 10.02 5.93
C VAL A 194 11.57 11.43 6.08
N LEU A 195 11.51 12.24 5.02
CA LEU A 195 12.05 13.60 4.97
C LEU A 195 11.09 14.66 5.55
N ALA A 196 9.79 14.38 5.56
CA ALA A 196 8.79 15.31 6.11
C ALA A 196 9.02 15.56 7.59
N LYS A 197 8.91 16.82 8.01
CA LYS A 197 8.93 17.21 9.44
C LYS A 197 7.61 16.80 10.11
N ALA A 198 6.51 16.98 9.40
CA ALA A 198 5.16 16.67 9.87
C ALA A 198 4.25 16.30 8.71
N VAL A 199 3.34 15.36 8.97
CA VAL A 199 2.32 14.88 8.02
C VAL A 199 0.96 14.87 8.70
N ASP A 200 -0.08 15.28 7.97
CA ASP A 200 -1.45 15.12 8.42
C ASP A 200 -2.11 13.91 7.77
N VAL A 201 -3.04 13.32 8.50
CA VAL A 201 -3.88 12.22 8.02
C VAL A 201 -5.33 12.54 8.32
N ILE A 202 -6.19 12.49 7.32
CA ILE A 202 -7.64 12.69 7.48
C ILE A 202 -8.41 11.44 7.05
N PRO A 203 -9.46 11.06 7.80
CA PRO A 203 -10.29 9.91 7.48
C PRO A 203 -11.32 10.21 6.40
N ASP A 204 -11.41 11.44 5.97
CA ASP A 204 -12.32 11.90 4.93
C ASP A 204 -11.88 11.31 3.58
N VAL A 205 -12.84 10.79 2.80
CA VAL A 205 -12.56 10.27 1.46
C VAL A 205 -12.30 11.43 0.52
N ILE A 206 -11.11 11.45 -0.07
CA ILE A 206 -10.68 12.51 -1.00
C ILE A 206 -10.36 11.98 -2.40
N TYR A 207 -10.45 10.67 -2.58
CA TYR A 207 -10.08 10.02 -3.83
C TYR A 207 -10.89 8.75 -4.05
N TYR A 208 -11.35 8.55 -5.29
CA TYR A 208 -12.02 7.34 -5.75
C TYR A 208 -11.13 6.65 -6.78
N TRP A 209 -10.51 5.55 -6.37
CA TRP A 209 -9.67 4.72 -7.23
C TRP A 209 -10.53 3.74 -8.02
N ARG A 210 -10.49 3.85 -9.36
CA ARG A 210 -11.28 3.01 -10.26
C ARG A 210 -10.64 1.63 -10.45
N GLU A 211 -11.44 0.57 -10.31
CA GLU A 211 -11.04 -0.79 -10.68
C GLU A 211 -11.38 -1.03 -12.15
N ARG A 212 -10.37 -1.21 -12.99
CA ARG A 212 -10.58 -1.58 -14.39
C ARG A 212 -11.18 -2.97 -14.47
N ALA A 213 -12.37 -3.11 -15.09
CA ALA A 213 -13.11 -4.38 -15.18
C ALA A 213 -12.48 -5.35 -16.16
N GLN A 214 -11.95 -4.87 -17.28
CA GLN A 214 -11.25 -5.66 -18.33
C GLN A 214 -10.32 -4.73 -19.12
N GLY A 215 -9.18 -5.25 -19.61
CA GLY A 215 -8.25 -4.50 -20.44
C GLY A 215 -6.79 -4.74 -20.06
N THR A 216 -5.94 -3.78 -20.32
CA THR A 216 -4.52 -3.83 -19.99
C THR A 216 -4.34 -4.04 -18.49
N LEU A 217 -3.62 -5.11 -18.12
CA LEU A 217 -3.33 -5.40 -16.71
C LEU A 217 -2.66 -4.20 -16.05
N SER A 218 -3.17 -3.78 -14.91
CA SER A 218 -2.49 -2.76 -14.11
C SER A 218 -1.10 -3.26 -13.67
N ILE A 219 -0.22 -2.33 -13.33
CA ILE A 219 1.13 -2.64 -12.80
C ILE A 219 1.05 -3.69 -11.68
N THR A 220 0.07 -3.52 -10.79
CA THR A 220 -0.15 -4.44 -9.66
C THR A 220 -0.64 -5.83 -10.11
N GLN A 221 -1.25 -5.95 -11.28
CA GLN A 221 -1.73 -7.22 -11.85
C GLN A 221 -0.65 -7.97 -12.63
N SER A 222 0.41 -7.29 -13.11
CA SER A 222 1.51 -7.88 -13.90
C SER A 222 2.65 -8.51 -13.07
N ARG A 223 2.35 -8.99 -11.85
CA ARG A 223 3.34 -9.59 -10.93
C ARG A 223 3.98 -10.89 -11.43
N THR A 224 3.40 -11.54 -12.43
CA THR A 224 4.00 -12.71 -13.09
C THR A 224 5.10 -12.35 -14.07
N SER A 225 5.32 -11.05 -14.34
CA SER A 225 6.46 -10.56 -15.12
C SER A 225 7.73 -10.54 -14.27
N ILE A 226 8.82 -11.08 -14.80
CA ILE A 226 10.11 -11.07 -14.12
C ILE A 226 10.68 -9.65 -13.99
N ALA A 227 10.42 -8.79 -14.96
CA ALA A 227 10.82 -7.38 -14.89
C ALA A 227 10.14 -6.65 -13.73
N ASN A 228 8.83 -6.92 -13.50
CA ASN A 228 8.10 -6.38 -12.38
C ASN A 228 8.67 -6.84 -11.02
N LEU A 229 9.04 -8.13 -10.91
CA LEU A 229 9.70 -8.66 -9.72
C LEU A 229 11.06 -7.99 -9.48
N ARG A 230 11.88 -7.86 -10.53
CA ARG A 230 13.21 -7.24 -10.45
C ARG A 230 13.11 -5.79 -9.94
N ASP A 231 12.21 -5.03 -10.52
CA ASP A 231 12.03 -3.65 -10.10
C ASP A 231 11.49 -3.53 -8.67
N ARG A 232 10.56 -4.40 -8.27
CA ARG A 232 10.09 -4.45 -6.88
C ARG A 232 11.23 -4.73 -5.90
N MET A 233 12.10 -5.68 -6.20
CA MET A 233 13.24 -6.01 -5.35
C MET A 233 14.21 -4.82 -5.22
N THR A 234 14.53 -4.18 -6.36
CA THR A 234 15.36 -2.97 -6.37
C THR A 234 14.73 -1.86 -5.54
N ALA A 235 13.41 -1.62 -5.69
CA ALA A 235 12.70 -0.63 -4.89
C ALA A 235 12.80 -0.90 -3.38
N LEU A 236 12.65 -2.16 -2.96
CA LEU A 236 12.72 -2.52 -1.54
C LEU A 236 14.14 -2.30 -0.96
N ASP A 237 15.19 -2.64 -1.71
CA ASP A 237 16.58 -2.44 -1.30
C ASP A 237 16.95 -0.95 -1.22
N GLU A 238 16.51 -0.14 -2.19
CA GLU A 238 16.70 1.31 -2.19
C GLU A 238 15.99 1.98 -1.01
N ILE A 239 14.76 1.58 -0.71
CA ILE A 239 13.98 2.12 0.42
C ILE A 239 14.61 1.71 1.76
N ASP A 240 15.01 0.45 1.91
CA ASP A 240 15.69 -0.02 3.14
C ASP A 240 16.99 0.76 3.36
N SER A 241 17.79 0.96 2.31
CA SER A 241 19.02 1.74 2.35
C SER A 241 18.77 3.20 2.72
N PHE A 242 17.73 3.82 2.13
CA PHE A 242 17.36 5.20 2.42
C PHE A 242 16.89 5.37 3.88
N ILE A 243 16.02 4.46 4.36
CA ILE A 243 15.54 4.48 5.75
C ILE A 243 16.72 4.26 6.73
N ALA A 244 17.65 3.36 6.41
CA ALA A 244 18.82 3.09 7.24
C ALA A 244 19.72 4.32 7.37
N ALA A 245 19.88 5.10 6.30
CA ALA A 245 20.71 6.31 6.27
C ALA A 245 20.03 7.53 6.93
N HIS A 246 18.71 7.67 6.84
CA HIS A 246 18.00 8.92 7.18
C HIS A 246 17.00 8.78 8.32
N SER A 247 16.84 7.59 8.91
CA SER A 247 15.82 7.38 9.95
C SER A 247 16.27 6.38 11.02
N THR A 248 15.34 5.71 11.68
CA THR A 248 15.61 4.83 12.82
C THR A 248 15.62 3.35 12.44
N ALA A 249 16.44 2.56 13.13
CA ALA A 249 16.40 1.09 13.01
C ALA A 249 15.01 0.49 13.31
N SER A 250 14.16 1.19 14.07
CA SER A 250 12.78 0.76 14.32
C SER A 250 11.91 0.89 13.08
N LEU A 251 12.06 2.00 12.35
CA LEU A 251 11.34 2.23 11.09
C LEU A 251 11.81 1.25 10.01
N LEU A 252 13.13 1.01 9.91
CA LEU A 252 13.68 0.01 8.99
C LEU A 252 13.06 -1.38 9.25
N ARG A 253 13.02 -1.82 10.52
CA ARG A 253 12.36 -3.10 10.86
C ARG A 253 10.86 -3.09 10.56
N ALA A 254 10.19 -1.96 10.67
CA ALA A 254 8.77 -1.84 10.31
C ALA A 254 8.58 -1.96 8.79
N HIS A 255 9.46 -1.33 7.98
CA HIS A 255 9.45 -1.46 6.53
C HIS A 255 9.75 -2.89 6.09
N GLN A 256 10.81 -3.51 6.59
CA GLN A 256 11.15 -4.92 6.29
C GLN A 256 10.00 -5.87 6.62
N ARG A 257 9.29 -5.62 7.75
CA ARG A 257 8.10 -6.41 8.10
C ARG A 257 6.97 -6.21 7.09
N LYS A 258 6.71 -4.97 6.66
CA LYS A 258 5.71 -4.63 5.63
C LYS A 258 6.11 -5.26 4.29
N ALA A 259 7.36 -5.16 3.89
CA ALA A 259 7.88 -5.75 2.67
C ALA A 259 7.63 -7.27 2.62
N LEU A 260 8.00 -7.98 3.68
CA LEU A 260 7.79 -9.43 3.75
C LEU A 260 6.31 -9.83 3.93
N LYS A 261 5.54 -9.05 4.68
CA LYS A 261 4.15 -9.41 4.99
C LYS A 261 3.17 -9.05 3.87
N ASN A 262 3.47 -8.02 3.10
CA ASN A 262 2.54 -7.47 2.11
C ASN A 262 3.16 -7.44 0.71
N ASP A 263 4.29 -6.77 0.51
CA ASP A 263 4.81 -6.51 -0.83
C ASP A 263 5.25 -7.79 -1.53
N LEU A 264 6.14 -8.58 -0.91
CA LEU A 264 6.62 -9.85 -1.45
C LEU A 264 5.60 -10.98 -1.32
N TRP A 265 4.66 -10.86 -0.36
CA TRP A 265 3.59 -11.84 -0.19
C TRP A 265 2.67 -11.91 -1.41
N LEU A 266 2.45 -10.81 -2.09
CA LEU A 266 1.68 -10.77 -3.35
C LEU A 266 2.31 -11.66 -4.43
N TYR A 267 3.63 -11.69 -4.51
CA TYR A 267 4.35 -12.57 -5.45
C TYR A 267 4.31 -14.04 -5.00
N VAL A 268 4.47 -14.30 -3.69
CA VAL A 268 4.36 -15.65 -3.14
C VAL A 268 3.03 -16.29 -3.52
N GLN A 269 1.92 -15.55 -3.46
CA GLN A 269 0.59 -16.05 -3.80
C GLN A 269 0.45 -16.46 -5.28
N ASP A 270 1.24 -15.87 -6.18
CA ASP A 270 1.18 -16.13 -7.61
C ASP A 270 2.22 -17.16 -8.09
N LEU A 271 3.10 -17.70 -7.22
CA LEU A 271 4.19 -18.63 -7.61
C LEU A 271 3.71 -19.94 -8.22
N HIS A 272 2.47 -20.33 -7.97
CA HIS A 272 1.87 -21.51 -8.61
C HIS A 272 1.50 -21.28 -10.10
N LYS A 273 1.44 -20.01 -10.56
CA LYS A 273 1.06 -19.60 -11.92
C LYS A 273 2.26 -19.36 -12.85
N VAL A 274 3.48 -19.35 -12.29
CA VAL A 274 4.68 -18.94 -13.01
C VAL A 274 5.60 -20.12 -13.31
N THR A 275 6.57 -19.90 -14.21
CA THR A 275 7.56 -20.92 -14.61
C THR A 275 8.54 -21.24 -13.49
N GLU A 276 9.25 -22.38 -13.61
CA GLU A 276 10.31 -22.75 -12.68
C GLU A 276 11.42 -21.69 -12.64
N ALA A 277 11.86 -21.23 -13.80
CA ALA A 277 12.88 -20.18 -13.90
C ALA A 277 12.49 -18.89 -13.16
N TYR A 278 11.20 -18.51 -13.20
CA TYR A 278 10.72 -17.39 -12.42
C TYR A 278 10.81 -17.67 -10.91
N ARG A 279 10.41 -18.86 -10.46
CA ARG A 279 10.47 -19.26 -9.04
C ARG A 279 11.89 -19.27 -8.51
N ASP A 280 12.82 -19.72 -9.32
CA ASP A 280 14.24 -19.78 -8.94
C ASP A 280 14.83 -18.38 -8.81
N GLU A 281 14.54 -17.46 -9.75
CA GLU A 281 14.96 -16.07 -9.65
C GLU A 281 14.28 -15.35 -8.45
N PHE A 282 13.00 -15.62 -8.21
CA PHE A 282 12.30 -15.13 -7.03
C PHE A 282 13.00 -15.59 -5.75
N ALA A 283 13.31 -16.90 -5.65
CA ALA A 283 13.96 -17.45 -4.47
C ALA A 283 15.37 -16.88 -4.26
N GLU A 284 16.12 -16.68 -5.33
CA GLU A 284 17.45 -16.10 -5.27
C GLU A 284 17.42 -14.66 -4.75
N ARG A 285 16.60 -13.79 -5.36
CA ARG A 285 16.49 -12.38 -5.00
C ARG A 285 15.94 -12.17 -3.59
N VAL A 286 14.87 -12.87 -3.27
CA VAL A 286 14.29 -12.79 -1.92
C VAL A 286 15.24 -13.34 -0.87
N ASN A 287 16.02 -14.36 -1.19
CA ASN A 287 17.05 -14.88 -0.27
C ASN A 287 18.13 -13.83 0.03
N GLY A 288 18.60 -13.11 -0.99
CA GLY A 288 19.52 -11.97 -0.81
C GLY A 288 18.92 -10.86 0.07
N TYR A 289 17.65 -10.50 -0.17
CA TYR A 289 16.95 -9.53 0.69
C TYR A 289 16.86 -10.00 2.15
N LEU A 290 16.53 -11.28 2.37
CA LEU A 290 16.42 -11.86 3.71
C LEU A 290 17.72 -11.82 4.50
N ASP A 291 18.91 -11.75 3.86
CA ASP A 291 20.21 -11.66 4.55
C ASP A 291 20.33 -10.37 5.35
N ASN A 292 19.68 -9.29 4.87
CA ASN A 292 19.65 -7.99 5.51
C ASN A 292 18.51 -7.82 6.52
N VAL A 293 17.59 -8.80 6.61
CA VAL A 293 16.44 -8.73 7.51
C VAL A 293 16.77 -9.25 8.91
N SER A 294 16.44 -8.47 9.92
CA SER A 294 16.70 -8.85 11.30
C SER A 294 15.90 -10.10 11.72
N ARG A 295 16.51 -10.98 12.53
CA ARG A 295 15.84 -12.17 13.11
C ARG A 295 14.56 -11.81 13.89
N ARG A 296 14.47 -10.58 14.45
CA ARG A 296 13.29 -10.08 15.14
C ARG A 296 12.11 -9.90 14.20
N VAL A 297 12.35 -9.38 12.99
CA VAL A 297 11.34 -9.26 11.93
C VAL A 297 10.85 -10.63 11.51
N LEU A 298 11.76 -11.55 11.15
CA LEU A 298 11.40 -12.89 10.71
C LEU A 298 10.56 -13.66 11.75
N ARG A 299 10.90 -13.53 13.04
CA ARG A 299 10.12 -14.16 14.13
C ARG A 299 8.72 -13.58 14.30
N SER A 300 8.49 -12.33 13.89
CA SER A 300 7.20 -11.64 14.01
C SER A 300 6.24 -11.91 12.87
N LEU A 301 6.68 -12.62 11.83
CA LEU A 301 5.83 -12.96 10.68
C LEU A 301 4.80 -14.04 11.03
N PRO A 302 3.66 -14.08 10.33
CA PRO A 302 2.72 -15.18 10.37
C PRO A 302 3.38 -16.52 10.06
N ALA A 303 2.80 -17.62 10.52
CA ALA A 303 3.35 -18.96 10.30
C ALA A 303 3.46 -19.31 8.81
N THR A 304 2.47 -18.94 8.01
CA THR A 304 2.49 -19.10 6.54
C THR A 304 3.69 -18.40 5.88
N HIS A 305 3.93 -17.14 6.27
CA HIS A 305 5.06 -16.36 5.76
C HIS A 305 6.40 -16.95 6.21
N LYS A 306 6.48 -17.40 7.49
CA LYS A 306 7.68 -18.09 7.98
C LYS A 306 7.98 -19.36 7.20
N LEU A 307 6.95 -20.12 6.81
CA LEU A 307 7.11 -21.31 5.98
C LEU A 307 7.59 -20.93 4.57
N ALA A 308 6.94 -19.98 3.92
CA ALA A 308 7.32 -19.53 2.58
C ALA A 308 8.79 -19.06 2.55
N TYR A 309 9.18 -18.18 3.46
CA TYR A 309 10.55 -17.65 3.50
C TYR A 309 11.58 -18.69 4.00
N TYR A 310 11.16 -19.71 4.73
CA TYR A 310 12.02 -20.86 5.02
C TYR A 310 12.27 -21.68 3.76
N LEU A 311 11.23 -21.96 2.95
CA LEU A 311 11.36 -22.66 1.66
C LEU A 311 12.25 -21.89 0.68
N VAL A 312 12.12 -20.55 0.64
CA VAL A 312 13.04 -19.66 -0.09
C VAL A 312 14.49 -19.88 0.38
N ARG A 313 14.74 -19.88 1.68
CA ARG A 313 16.08 -20.06 2.27
C ARG A 313 16.75 -21.38 1.88
N ILE A 314 15.99 -22.45 1.76
CA ILE A 314 16.51 -23.76 1.39
C ILE A 314 16.37 -24.04 -0.12
N ARG A 315 15.93 -23.03 -0.92
CA ARG A 315 15.71 -23.12 -2.37
C ARG A 315 14.76 -24.25 -2.78
N ALA A 316 13.77 -24.55 -1.94
CA ALA A 316 12.75 -25.57 -2.21
C ALA A 316 11.61 -24.96 -3.05
N THR A 317 11.90 -24.57 -4.30
CA THR A 317 10.99 -23.83 -5.20
C THR A 317 9.76 -24.64 -5.63
N PRO A 318 9.83 -25.98 -5.83
CA PRO A 318 8.64 -26.80 -6.04
C PRO A 318 7.67 -26.74 -4.84
N GLN A 319 8.18 -26.87 -3.60
CA GLN A 319 7.36 -26.83 -2.39
C GLN A 319 6.81 -25.42 -2.14
N LEU A 320 7.50 -24.39 -2.58
CA LEU A 320 7.03 -23.01 -2.52
C LEU A 320 5.84 -22.80 -3.48
N ALA A 321 5.86 -23.40 -4.67
CA ALA A 321 4.71 -23.39 -5.59
C ALA A 321 3.53 -24.20 -5.04
N GLU A 322 3.78 -25.35 -4.43
CA GLU A 322 2.75 -26.16 -3.75
C GLU A 322 2.09 -25.39 -2.60
N LEU A 323 2.88 -24.69 -1.77
CA LEU A 323 2.34 -23.80 -0.74
C LEU A 323 1.50 -22.70 -1.33
N ALA A 324 1.91 -22.06 -2.44
CA ALA A 324 1.17 -21.03 -3.12
C ALA A 324 -0.19 -21.53 -3.66
N ALA A 325 -0.22 -22.72 -4.27
CA ALA A 325 -1.45 -23.38 -4.71
C ALA A 325 -2.39 -23.66 -3.53
N TRP A 326 -1.85 -24.26 -2.46
CA TRP A 326 -2.61 -24.53 -1.25
C TRP A 326 -3.26 -23.27 -0.65
N LEU A 327 -2.55 -22.12 -0.65
CA LEU A 327 -3.08 -20.85 -0.13
C LEU A 327 -4.29 -20.33 -0.92
N VAL A 328 -4.39 -20.63 -2.21
CA VAL A 328 -5.53 -20.23 -3.07
C VAL A 328 -6.75 -21.11 -2.78
N GLU A 329 -6.56 -22.38 -2.49
CA GLU A 329 -7.62 -23.34 -2.22
C GLU A 329 -8.27 -23.15 -0.84
N GLN A 330 -7.61 -22.42 0.08
CA GLN A 330 -8.17 -22.23 1.42
C GLN A 330 -9.27 -21.18 1.41
N PRO A 331 -10.52 -21.55 1.72
CA PRO A 331 -11.67 -20.62 1.69
C PRO A 331 -11.63 -19.59 2.82
N VAL A 332 -10.81 -19.81 3.83
CA VAL A 332 -10.72 -18.96 5.02
C VAL A 332 -9.27 -18.49 5.21
N ARG A 333 -9.09 -17.17 5.38
CA ARG A 333 -7.77 -16.57 5.66
C ARG A 333 -7.12 -17.03 6.97
N GLN A 334 -7.80 -17.86 7.75
CA GLN A 334 -7.33 -18.35 9.05
C GLN A 334 -6.81 -19.79 8.92
N VAL A 335 -5.52 -19.94 9.15
CA VAL A 335 -4.86 -21.23 9.18
C VAL A 335 -5.24 -21.98 10.47
N PRO A 336 -5.76 -23.22 10.38
CA PRO A 336 -6.04 -24.02 11.57
C PRO A 336 -4.81 -24.17 12.46
N VAL A 337 -5.01 -24.17 13.76
CA VAL A 337 -3.94 -24.34 14.76
C VAL A 337 -4.19 -25.60 15.56
N VAL A 338 -3.24 -26.50 15.54
CA VAL A 338 -3.30 -27.79 16.25
C VAL A 338 -2.34 -27.80 17.44
N ARG A 339 -2.66 -28.60 18.44
CA ARG A 339 -1.77 -28.84 19.59
C ARG A 339 -0.89 -30.06 19.31
N HIS A 340 0.42 -29.84 19.25
CA HIS A 340 1.39 -30.90 19.06
C HIS A 340 2.43 -30.85 20.20
N ARG A 341 2.55 -31.95 20.98
CA ARG A 341 3.45 -32.07 22.15
C ARG A 341 3.31 -30.86 23.10
N GLY A 342 2.06 -30.49 23.44
CA GLY A 342 1.74 -29.37 24.35
C GLY A 342 1.91 -27.97 23.76
N ARG A 343 2.34 -27.82 22.51
CA ARG A 343 2.58 -26.53 21.88
C ARG A 343 1.66 -26.32 20.71
N LEU A 344 1.21 -25.07 20.52
CA LEU A 344 0.42 -24.66 19.34
C LEU A 344 1.29 -24.65 18.07
N ARG A 345 0.73 -25.21 16.99
CA ARG A 345 1.33 -25.22 15.66
C ARG A 345 0.28 -24.90 14.60
N ALA A 346 0.62 -24.06 13.65
CA ALA A 346 -0.18 -23.85 12.46
C ALA A 346 -0.20 -25.15 11.64
N ASP A 347 -1.38 -25.57 11.22
CA ASP A 347 -1.57 -26.75 10.40
C ASP A 347 -1.39 -26.38 8.92
N LEU A 348 -0.14 -26.39 8.51
CA LEU A 348 0.34 -25.99 7.19
C LEU A 348 0.91 -27.20 6.46
N PRO A 349 0.99 -27.17 5.11
CA PRO A 349 1.74 -28.15 4.34
C PRO A 349 3.15 -28.37 4.91
N PHE A 350 3.70 -29.56 4.68
CA PHE A 350 5.06 -29.95 5.09
C PHE A 350 5.28 -30.02 6.61
N ARG A 351 4.23 -30.03 7.41
CA ARG A 351 4.35 -30.15 8.87
C ARG A 351 4.60 -31.60 9.31
N THR A 352 3.96 -32.56 8.67
CA THR A 352 4.06 -34.01 8.99
C THR A 352 4.68 -34.78 7.84
N ASP A 353 4.09 -34.75 6.68
CA ASP A 353 4.57 -35.44 5.49
C ASP A 353 5.23 -34.44 4.55
N SER A 354 6.55 -34.54 4.41
CA SER A 354 7.30 -33.52 3.67
C SER A 354 8.55 -34.09 3.01
N PRO A 355 8.74 -33.80 1.72
CA PRO A 355 9.99 -34.12 1.03
C PRO A 355 11.16 -33.25 1.52
N VAL A 356 10.87 -32.18 2.29
CA VAL A 356 11.88 -31.28 2.85
C VAL A 356 11.73 -31.17 4.36
N ARG A 357 12.85 -31.12 5.08
CA ARG A 357 12.84 -31.02 6.54
C ARG A 357 12.56 -29.59 6.99
N VAL A 358 11.36 -29.33 7.52
CA VAL A 358 10.97 -28.01 8.05
C VAL A 358 11.04 -28.01 9.59
N PRO A 359 11.84 -27.12 10.21
CA PRO A 359 11.92 -27.06 11.68
C PRO A 359 10.59 -26.65 12.32
N GLY A 360 10.19 -27.33 13.39
CA GLY A 360 8.92 -27.08 14.08
C GLY A 360 8.70 -25.64 14.55
N LYS A 361 9.77 -24.85 14.74
CA LYS A 361 9.66 -23.41 15.06
C LYS A 361 9.01 -22.59 13.95
N VAL A 362 9.08 -23.01 12.68
CA VAL A 362 8.47 -22.36 11.52
C VAL A 362 6.95 -22.37 11.64
N PHE A 363 6.38 -23.47 12.11
CA PHE A 363 4.93 -23.65 12.31
C PHE A 363 4.39 -22.99 13.59
N ARG A 364 5.20 -22.28 14.37
CA ARG A 364 4.71 -21.60 15.57
C ARG A 364 3.88 -20.39 15.17
N PRO A 365 2.57 -20.33 15.48
CA PRO A 365 1.76 -19.17 15.19
C PRO A 365 2.28 -17.96 15.98
N HIS A 366 2.17 -16.79 15.40
CA HIS A 366 2.31 -15.54 16.13
C HIS A 366 0.96 -15.26 16.84
N TRP A 367 0.95 -14.61 18.00
CA TRP A 367 -0.30 -14.35 18.71
C TRP A 367 -1.33 -13.56 17.88
N ARG A 368 -0.85 -12.71 16.96
CA ARG A 368 -1.70 -11.96 16.01
C ARG A 368 -2.31 -12.82 14.90
N ASP A 369 -1.79 -14.04 14.70
CA ASP A 369 -2.36 -14.98 13.73
C ASP A 369 -3.57 -15.72 14.33
N LEU A 370 -3.77 -15.62 15.65
CA LEU A 370 -4.85 -16.30 16.36
C LEU A 370 -6.18 -15.53 16.25
N ASP A 371 -6.11 -14.23 15.92
CA ASP A 371 -7.22 -13.33 15.66
C ASP A 371 -8.44 -13.55 16.59
N PRO A 372 -8.29 -13.31 17.90
CA PRO A 372 -9.35 -13.59 18.86
C PRO A 372 -10.55 -12.68 18.61
N ILE A 373 -11.72 -13.27 18.51
CA ILE A 373 -12.97 -12.53 18.48
C ILE A 373 -13.44 -12.39 19.92
N VAL A 374 -13.59 -11.16 20.38
CA VAL A 374 -14.00 -10.86 21.75
C VAL A 374 -15.35 -10.16 21.71
N TRP A 375 -16.32 -10.70 22.44
CA TRP A 375 -17.60 -10.05 22.71
C TRP A 375 -17.62 -9.61 24.17
N VAL A 376 -17.93 -8.35 24.40
CA VAL A 376 -18.18 -7.82 25.74
C VAL A 376 -19.69 -7.93 25.97
N ASP A 377 -20.07 -8.72 26.96
CA ASP A 377 -21.48 -8.93 27.31
C ASP A 377 -21.95 -7.90 28.36
N ASP A 378 -21.06 -7.48 29.28
CA ASP A 378 -21.36 -6.47 30.32
C ASP A 378 -20.10 -5.76 30.80
N ILE A 379 -20.25 -4.49 31.21
CA ILE A 379 -19.21 -3.67 31.84
C ILE A 379 -19.84 -2.98 33.06
N GLY A 380 -19.37 -3.34 34.23
CA GLY A 380 -19.88 -2.78 35.50
C GLY A 380 -18.79 -2.57 36.55
N TRP A 381 -19.12 -1.82 37.59
CA TRP A 381 -18.24 -1.65 38.72
C TRP A 381 -18.71 -2.57 39.88
N GLU A 382 -17.80 -3.38 40.36
CA GLU A 382 -18.01 -4.16 41.61
C GLU A 382 -17.06 -3.61 42.68
N ARG A 383 -17.59 -2.83 43.62
CA ARG A 383 -16.80 -2.06 44.61
C ARG A 383 -15.87 -1.08 43.84
N ASP A 384 -14.56 -1.19 44.01
CA ASP A 384 -13.56 -0.33 43.35
C ASP A 384 -12.90 -0.98 42.11
N ARG A 385 -13.53 -2.00 41.54
CA ARG A 385 -12.98 -2.75 40.41
C ARG A 385 -13.92 -2.68 39.20
N LEU A 386 -13.34 -2.36 38.05
CA LEU A 386 -14.04 -2.48 36.79
C LEU A 386 -14.12 -3.98 36.43
N VAL A 387 -15.34 -4.51 36.32
CA VAL A 387 -15.61 -5.87 35.90
C VAL A 387 -16.10 -5.85 34.46
N VAL A 388 -15.39 -6.53 33.59
CA VAL A 388 -15.78 -6.75 32.19
C VAL A 388 -16.10 -8.22 32.03
N THR A 389 -17.36 -8.54 31.73
CA THR A 389 -17.79 -9.90 31.39
C THR A 389 -17.95 -10.03 29.89
N GLY A 390 -17.50 -11.15 29.34
CA GLY A 390 -17.54 -11.33 27.91
C GLY A 390 -17.12 -12.74 27.49
N ARG A 391 -17.17 -12.95 26.18
CA ARG A 391 -16.74 -14.20 25.54
C ARG A 391 -15.60 -13.93 24.59
N ALA A 392 -14.59 -14.79 24.59
CA ALA A 392 -13.52 -14.78 23.60
C ALA A 392 -13.51 -16.11 22.85
N ASN A 393 -13.45 -16.03 21.54
CA ASN A 393 -13.23 -17.18 20.68
C ASN A 393 -11.97 -16.96 19.83
N VAL A 394 -11.18 -18.00 19.67
CA VAL A 394 -10.07 -18.03 18.73
C VAL A 394 -10.42 -19.04 17.64
N PRO A 395 -11.00 -18.60 16.51
CA PRO A 395 -11.58 -19.51 15.50
C PRO A 395 -10.60 -20.56 14.97
N SER A 396 -9.29 -20.22 14.98
CA SER A 396 -8.22 -21.13 14.54
C SER A 396 -7.84 -22.21 15.57
N ILE A 397 -8.42 -22.19 16.78
CA ILE A 397 -8.10 -23.15 17.84
C ILE A 397 -9.38 -23.85 18.28
N ASP A 398 -9.41 -25.17 18.13
CA ASP A 398 -10.47 -25.97 18.74
C ASP A 398 -10.24 -26.03 20.27
N ILE A 399 -11.18 -25.46 21.03
CA ILE A 399 -11.18 -25.46 22.52
C ILE A 399 -12.27 -26.39 22.99
N PRO A 400 -11.98 -27.70 23.11
CA PRO A 400 -13.00 -28.72 23.36
C PRO A 400 -13.58 -28.70 24.77
N ARG A 401 -13.07 -27.88 25.71
CA ARG A 401 -13.52 -27.84 27.11
C ARG A 401 -13.45 -26.48 27.77
N ARG A 402 -14.49 -26.10 28.52
CA ARG A 402 -14.57 -24.86 29.35
C ARG A 402 -13.42 -24.68 30.36
N ARG A 403 -12.63 -25.70 30.65
CA ARG A 403 -11.49 -25.64 31.59
C ARG A 403 -10.27 -24.86 31.10
N ASN A 404 -10.27 -24.44 29.84
CA ASN A 404 -9.17 -23.66 29.25
C ASN A 404 -9.47 -22.15 29.20
N THR A 405 -10.52 -21.68 29.86
CA THR A 405 -10.89 -20.28 29.93
C THR A 405 -10.39 -19.64 31.22
N THR A 406 -9.64 -18.57 31.13
CA THR A 406 -9.19 -17.77 32.27
C THR A 406 -10.04 -16.51 32.35
N LYS A 407 -10.69 -16.28 33.49
CA LYS A 407 -11.36 -15.02 33.78
C LYS A 407 -10.28 -14.00 34.18
N ILE A 408 -10.13 -12.92 33.41
CA ILE A 408 -9.24 -11.81 33.75
C ILE A 408 -10.11 -10.75 34.39
N VAL A 409 -9.81 -10.38 35.62
CA VAL A 409 -10.35 -9.21 36.29
C VAL A 409 -9.27 -8.15 36.25
N VAL A 410 -9.56 -7.02 35.64
CA VAL A 410 -8.63 -5.88 35.51
C VAL A 410 -8.98 -4.85 36.58
#